data_81505c9744725b0884892c8d6092cee6
#
_entry.id   81505c9744725b0884892c8d6092cee6
#
_cell.length_a   1.000
_cell.length_b   1.000
_cell.length_c   1.000
_cell.angle_alpha   90.00
_cell.angle_beta   90.00
_cell.angle_gamma   90.00
#
_symmetry.space_group_name_H-M   'P 1'
#
loop_
_entity.id
_entity.type
_entity.pdbx_description
1 polymer ?
#
loop_
_entity_poly.entity_id
_entity_poly.type
_entity_poly.pdbx_seq_one_letter_code
_entity_poly.pdbx_strand_id
1 'polypeptide(L)'
;MKDDQHRFLSLLGQLPARLTAEQAGWVLNCQPHDIPALLNARLLKPLGNPSANGSKYFSTADVLELTKDRAWLVKVSNTICQHWQHQNARKKEQNFNGAVNGHASLAAV
;
A
#
# COMPACT_ATOMS: atom_id res chain seq x y z
N MET A 1 12.95 5.06 -9.17
CA MET A 1 13.05 4.85 -7.73
C MET A 1 13.73 6.02 -7.10
N LYS A 2 13.22 6.52 -6.01
CA LYS A 2 13.82 7.64 -5.35
C LYS A 2 15.13 7.25 -4.72
N ASP A 3 16.04 8.21 -4.61
CA ASP A 3 17.35 7.93 -4.04
C ASP A 3 17.25 7.41 -2.60
N ASP A 4 16.33 7.97 -1.80
CA ASP A 4 16.19 7.54 -0.41
C ASP A 4 15.68 6.10 -0.34
N GLN A 5 14.75 5.74 -1.21
CA GLN A 5 14.24 4.37 -1.26
C GLN A 5 15.33 3.42 -1.70
N HIS A 6 16.09 3.81 -2.72
CA HIS A 6 17.19 2.97 -3.22
C HIS A 6 18.23 2.75 -2.14
N ARG A 7 18.61 3.83 -1.43
CA ARG A 7 19.60 3.74 -0.38
C ARG A 7 19.08 2.84 0.76
N PHE A 8 17.80 3.00 1.12
CA PHE A 8 17.21 2.17 2.16
C PHE A 8 17.26 0.69 1.77
N LEU A 9 16.85 0.36 0.56
CA LEU A 9 16.80 -1.03 0.12
C LEU A 9 18.19 -1.64 0.00
N SER A 10 19.21 -0.82 -0.27
CA SER A 10 20.58 -1.35 -0.34
C SER A 10 21.12 -1.72 1.03
N LEU A 11 20.44 -1.30 2.12
CA LEU A 11 20.89 -1.62 3.46
C LEU A 11 20.02 -2.72 4.09
N LEU A 12 19.45 -3.60 3.29
CA LEU A 12 18.53 -4.60 3.81
C LEU A 12 19.06 -5.43 4.96
N GLY A 13 20.33 -5.64 5.06
CA GLY A 13 20.91 -6.38 6.17
C GLY A 13 21.02 -5.59 7.45
N GLN A 14 20.72 -4.28 7.41
CA GLN A 14 20.88 -3.42 8.55
C GLN A 14 19.62 -2.58 8.75
N LEU A 15 18.46 -3.15 8.49
CA LEU A 15 17.20 -2.41 8.64
C LEU A 15 16.93 -2.06 10.09
N PRO A 16 16.30 -0.94 10.37
CA PRO A 16 15.93 -0.60 11.73
C PRO A 16 14.89 -1.57 12.27
N ALA A 17 14.73 -1.61 13.59
CA ALA A 17 13.81 -2.55 14.20
C ALA A 17 12.34 -2.21 13.91
N ARG A 18 12.04 -0.95 13.66
CA ARG A 18 10.69 -0.51 13.33
C ARG A 18 10.71 0.23 12.01
N LEU A 19 9.65 0.10 11.24
CA LEU A 19 9.52 0.79 9.96
C LEU A 19 8.39 1.80 10.05
N THR A 20 8.57 2.95 9.43
CA THR A 20 7.47 3.90 9.23
C THR A 20 6.59 3.35 8.13
N ALA A 21 5.41 3.94 7.92
CA ALA A 21 4.53 3.52 6.82
C ALA A 21 5.22 3.66 5.48
N GLU A 22 5.99 4.73 5.28
CA GLU A 22 6.70 4.93 4.04
C GLU A 22 7.75 3.84 3.84
N GLN A 23 8.51 3.52 4.88
CA GLN A 23 9.54 2.48 4.78
C GLN A 23 8.92 1.11 4.56
N ALA A 24 7.79 0.81 5.21
CA ALA A 24 7.09 -0.45 4.96
C ALA A 24 6.65 -0.51 3.50
N GLY A 25 6.18 0.60 2.96
CA GLY A 25 5.84 0.67 1.54
C GLY A 25 7.03 0.37 0.65
N TRP A 26 8.21 0.87 1.01
CA TRP A 26 9.41 0.59 0.22
C TRP A 26 9.75 -0.91 0.23
N VAL A 27 9.64 -1.55 1.39
CA VAL A 27 9.93 -2.98 1.50
C VAL A 27 8.92 -3.78 0.68
N LEU A 28 7.65 -3.39 0.69
CA LEU A 28 6.61 -4.09 -0.04
C LEU A 28 6.47 -3.60 -1.48
N ASN A 29 7.22 -2.58 -1.87
CA ASN A 29 7.18 -1.96 -3.19
C ASN A 29 5.76 -1.47 -3.51
N CYS A 30 5.16 -0.76 -2.59
CA CYS A 30 3.87 -0.14 -2.82
C CYS A 30 3.94 1.33 -2.45
N GLN A 31 2.94 2.08 -2.81
CA GLN A 31 2.91 3.51 -2.54
C GLN A 31 2.54 3.76 -1.09
N PRO A 32 3.00 4.86 -0.49
CA PRO A 32 2.62 5.15 0.89
C PRO A 32 1.12 5.19 1.11
N HIS A 33 0.35 5.65 0.12
CA HIS A 33 -1.08 5.71 0.29
C HIS A 33 -1.78 4.37 0.08
N ASP A 34 -1.05 3.31 -0.27
CA ASP A 34 -1.60 1.97 -0.28
C ASP A 34 -1.62 1.38 1.13
N ILE A 35 -0.78 1.89 2.04
CA ILE A 35 -0.66 1.35 3.39
C ILE A 35 -1.99 1.43 4.15
N PRO A 36 -2.74 2.55 4.10
CA PRO A 36 -4.04 2.58 4.76
C PRO A 36 -5.00 1.49 4.27
N ALA A 37 -4.96 1.15 2.98
CA ALA A 37 -5.80 0.09 2.47
C ALA A 37 -5.43 -1.26 3.07
N LEU A 38 -4.14 -1.50 3.24
CA LEU A 38 -3.67 -2.74 3.84
C LEU A 38 -4.02 -2.82 5.32
N LEU A 39 -3.99 -1.69 6.03
CA LEU A 39 -4.40 -1.64 7.43
C LEU A 39 -5.90 -1.90 7.56
N ASN A 40 -6.71 -1.33 6.69
CA ASN A 40 -8.14 -1.55 6.72
C ASN A 40 -8.49 -3.00 6.40
N ALA A 41 -7.73 -3.65 5.56
CA ALA A 41 -7.94 -5.06 5.23
C ALA A 41 -7.31 -5.99 6.27
N ARG A 42 -6.67 -5.41 7.29
CA ARG A 42 -6.02 -6.17 8.37
C ARG A 42 -4.90 -7.06 7.86
N LEU A 43 -4.27 -6.66 6.78
CA LEU A 43 -3.12 -7.36 6.26
C LEU A 43 -1.83 -6.86 6.90
N LEU A 44 -1.84 -5.64 7.45
CA LEU A 44 -0.73 -5.10 8.23
C LEU A 44 -1.26 -4.65 9.57
N LYS A 45 -0.47 -4.85 10.62
CA LYS A 45 -0.81 -4.40 11.95
C LYS A 45 0.27 -3.47 12.47
N PRO A 46 -0.08 -2.28 12.92
CA PRO A 46 0.92 -1.39 13.52
C PRO A 46 1.32 -1.88 14.91
N LEU A 47 2.49 -1.49 15.35
CA LEU A 47 2.94 -1.80 16.70
C LEU A 47 2.17 -0.95 17.71
N GLY A 48 1.83 -1.54 18.82
CA GLY A 48 1.13 -0.83 19.90
C GLY A 48 -0.29 -0.49 19.52
N ASN A 49 -0.80 0.57 20.14
CA ASN A 49 -2.17 1.02 19.90
C ASN A 49 -2.15 2.48 19.49
N PRO A 50 -1.70 2.81 18.28
CA PRO A 50 -1.66 4.21 17.86
C PRO A 50 -3.08 4.75 17.66
N SER A 51 -3.26 6.05 17.89
CA SER A 51 -4.52 6.68 17.62
C SER A 51 -4.79 6.70 16.11
N ALA A 52 -6.04 6.92 15.74
CA ALA A 52 -6.40 6.86 14.33
C ALA A 52 -5.58 7.81 13.48
N ASN A 53 -5.27 8.99 14.00
CA ASN A 53 -4.48 9.95 13.26
C ASN A 53 -3.02 9.99 13.67
N GLY A 54 -2.59 9.06 14.50
CA GLY A 54 -1.21 9.03 14.96
C GLY A 54 -0.29 8.34 13.98
N SER A 55 1.00 8.58 14.15
CA SER A 55 2.01 7.92 13.35
C SER A 55 2.01 6.43 13.66
N LYS A 56 2.16 5.61 12.65
CA LYS A 56 2.15 4.18 12.83
C LYS A 56 3.50 3.61 12.45
N TYR A 57 3.95 2.66 13.24
CA TYR A 57 5.21 1.96 12.98
C TYR A 57 4.92 0.47 12.89
N PHE A 58 5.76 -0.22 12.17
CA PHE A 58 5.57 -1.65 11.94
C PHE A 58 6.83 -2.40 12.34
N SER A 59 6.68 -3.60 12.86
CA SER A 59 7.83 -4.42 13.21
C SER A 59 8.54 -4.86 11.94
N THR A 60 9.82 -4.55 11.83
CA THR A 60 10.59 -4.95 10.67
C THR A 60 10.62 -6.47 10.54
N ALA A 61 10.81 -7.19 11.64
CA ALA A 61 10.83 -8.65 11.60
C ALA A 61 9.51 -9.21 11.09
N ASP A 62 8.39 -8.65 11.56
CA ASP A 62 7.08 -9.13 11.14
C ASP A 62 6.85 -8.85 9.65
N VAL A 63 7.22 -7.69 9.18
CA VAL A 63 7.03 -7.35 7.77
C VAL A 63 7.89 -8.26 6.90
N LEU A 64 9.14 -8.50 7.30
CA LEU A 64 10.01 -9.37 6.51
C LEU A 64 9.50 -10.80 6.47
N GLU A 65 8.91 -11.29 7.57
CA GLU A 65 8.33 -12.63 7.57
C GLU A 65 7.13 -12.69 6.62
N LEU A 66 6.31 -11.65 6.60
CA LEU A 66 5.18 -11.61 5.70
C LEU A 66 5.61 -11.61 4.23
N THR A 67 6.75 -11.00 3.92
CA THR A 67 7.22 -10.98 2.53
C THR A 67 7.58 -12.37 2.02
N LYS A 68 7.73 -13.36 2.91
CA LYS A 68 8.03 -14.72 2.50
C LYS A 68 6.77 -15.53 2.28
N ASP A 69 5.61 -15.00 2.62
CA ASP A 69 4.35 -15.70 2.53
C ASP A 69 3.68 -15.33 1.21
N ARG A 70 3.75 -16.20 0.23
CA ARG A 70 3.20 -15.91 -1.09
C ARG A 70 1.70 -15.67 -1.04
N ALA A 71 0.97 -16.43 -0.22
CA ALA A 71 -0.48 -16.25 -0.11
C ALA A 71 -0.83 -14.87 0.45
N TRP A 72 -0.05 -14.39 1.39
CA TRP A 72 -0.24 -13.04 1.93
C TRP A 72 0.05 -11.99 0.86
N LEU A 73 1.11 -12.18 0.08
CA LEU A 73 1.44 -11.24 -0.99
C LEU A 73 0.34 -11.17 -2.05
N VAL A 74 -0.32 -12.30 -2.32
CA VAL A 74 -1.45 -12.31 -3.24
C VAL A 74 -2.59 -11.48 -2.68
N LYS A 75 -2.87 -11.61 -1.38
CA LYS A 75 -3.92 -10.82 -0.75
C LYS A 75 -3.59 -9.33 -0.79
N VAL A 76 -2.33 -8.98 -0.56
CA VAL A 76 -1.88 -7.59 -0.63
C VAL A 76 -2.09 -7.05 -2.03
N SER A 77 -1.66 -7.79 -3.03
CA SER A 77 -1.76 -7.35 -4.42
C SER A 77 -3.22 -7.18 -4.84
N ASN A 78 -4.08 -8.10 -4.44
CA ASN A 78 -5.50 -8.00 -4.76
C ASN A 78 -6.15 -6.83 -4.04
N THR A 79 -5.79 -6.59 -2.79
CA THR A 79 -6.34 -5.48 -2.01
C THR A 79 -5.96 -4.15 -2.62
N ILE A 80 -4.71 -4.00 -3.02
CA ILE A 80 -4.26 -2.76 -3.64
C ILE A 80 -4.96 -2.57 -4.99
N CYS A 81 -5.09 -3.64 -5.77
CA CYS A 81 -5.74 -3.56 -7.06
C CYS A 81 -7.21 -3.15 -6.90
N GLN A 82 -7.93 -3.75 -5.95
CA GLN A 82 -9.32 -3.41 -5.70
C GLN A 82 -9.46 -1.98 -5.21
N HIS A 83 -8.54 -1.53 -4.37
CA HIS A 83 -8.56 -0.17 -3.86
C HIS A 83 -8.44 0.83 -5.03
N TRP A 84 -7.52 0.59 -5.95
CA TRP A 84 -7.34 1.46 -7.08
C TRP A 84 -8.50 1.41 -8.05
N GLN A 85 -9.10 0.22 -8.27
CA GLN A 85 -10.27 0.10 -9.12
C GLN A 85 -11.43 0.90 -8.53
N HIS A 86 -11.61 0.83 -7.21
CA HIS A 86 -12.67 1.57 -6.55
C HIS A 86 -12.44 3.08 -6.67
N GLN A 87 -11.21 3.54 -6.47
CA GLN A 87 -10.90 4.95 -6.60
C GLN A 87 -11.11 5.43 -8.04
N ASN A 88 -10.71 4.64 -9.02
CA ASN A 88 -10.88 5.01 -10.40
C ASN A 88 -12.37 5.06 -10.79
N ALA A 89 -13.17 4.15 -10.27
CA ALA A 89 -14.60 4.18 -10.52
C ALA A 89 -15.23 5.44 -9.93
N ARG A 90 -14.81 5.85 -8.74
CA ARG A 90 -15.30 7.08 -8.15
C ARG A 90 -14.92 8.30 -8.97
N LYS A 91 -13.70 8.33 -9.49
CA LYS A 91 -13.28 9.43 -10.32
C LYS A 91 -14.11 9.48 -11.61
N LYS A 92 -14.41 8.33 -12.19
CA LYS A 92 -15.22 8.29 -13.38
C LYS A 92 -16.63 8.80 -13.09
N GLU A 93 -17.20 8.45 -11.97
CA GLU A 93 -18.53 8.93 -11.60
C GLU A 93 -18.52 10.43 -11.41
N GLN A 94 -17.48 10.98 -10.82
CA GLN A 94 -17.39 12.40 -10.62
C GLN A 94 -17.25 13.15 -11.95
N ASN A 95 -16.57 12.54 -12.90
CA ASN A 95 -16.38 13.19 -14.16
C ASN A 95 -17.51 12.93 -15.13
N PHE A 96 -18.37 11.99 -14.86
CA PHE A 96 -19.43 11.60 -15.74
C PHE A 96 -20.35 12.73 -16.08
N ASN A 97 -20.63 13.59 -15.17
CA ASN A 97 -21.54 14.68 -15.44
C ASN A 97 -21.03 15.57 -16.55
N GLY A 98 -19.78 15.58 -16.79
CA GLY A 98 -19.27 16.39 -17.85
C GLY A 98 -18.92 15.61 -19.06
N ALA A 99 -18.72 14.36 -18.94
CA ALA A 99 -18.27 13.65 -20.02
C ALA A 99 -19.13 12.64 -20.36
N VAL A 100 -19.64 12.53 -21.21
CA VAL A 100 -20.37 11.61 -21.53
C VAL A 100 -19.86 10.54 -22.16
N ASN A 101 -18.96 10.10 -22.33
CA ASN A 101 -18.54 9.09 -22.99
C ASN A 101 -18.50 7.87 -22.31
N GLY A 102 -19.45 7.18 -22.27
CA GLY A 102 -19.51 5.95 -21.61
C GLY A 102 -18.53 4.98 -22.04
N HIS A 103 -18.11 5.08 -23.21
CA HIS A 103 -17.20 4.07 -23.63
C HIS A 103 -15.88 4.21 -22.97
N ALA A 104 -15.70 5.24 -22.29
CA ALA A 104 -14.49 5.34 -21.54
C ALA A 104 -14.32 4.17 -20.66
N SER A 105 -15.38 3.54 -20.33
CA SER A 105 -15.26 2.39 -19.49
C SER A 105 -14.44 1.32 -20.12
N LEU A 106 -14.33 1.35 -21.40
CA LEU A 106 -13.57 0.34 -22.00
C LEU A 106 -12.16 0.42 -21.64
N ALA A 107 -11.71 1.59 -21.43
CA ALA A 107 -10.34 1.73 -21.10
C ALA A 107 -10.04 1.16 -19.78
N ALA A 108 -11.02 0.92 -19.02
CA ALA A 108 -10.77 0.42 -17.73
C ALA A 108 -10.30 -0.99 -17.75
N VAL A 109 -10.35 -1.57 -18.83
CA VAL A 109 -9.90 -2.92 -18.86
C VAL A 109 -8.45 -3.10 -18.67
#